data_62a0a1cd5b88d7543e8f0b0bc41e0ef7
#
_entry.id   62a0a1cd5b88d7543e8f0b0bc41e0ef7
#
_cell.length_a   1.000
_cell.length_b   1.000
_cell.length_c   1.000
_cell.angle_alpha   90.00
_cell.angle_beta   90.00
_cell.angle_gamma   90.00
#
_symmetry.space_group_name_H-M   'P 1'
#
loop_
_entity.id
_entity.type
_entity.pdbx_description
1 polymer ?
#
loop_
_entity_poly.entity_id
_entity_poly.type
_entity_poly.pdbx_seq_one_letter_code
_entity_poly.pdbx_strand_id
1 'polypeptide(L)'
;MESTRRDVLQTTAGALVLGLAGCIGTPVGASEETTTSHHDEGGEEPAGHGEGEHAHDRVSEPKQSREVLVNTARNAGTDAYHFKPHVTWVSVGGTVTWKLESGTHTATAYHPENDEPQLVPEGTEAWDSGTLSEEGETYSHTFDTEGVYHYFCRPHEQFGMLGTVIVGKPHADEQIALGTMPENKPEEVHGKLKTLNEMVRSILGGGHHEEETET
;
A
#
# COMPACT_ATOMS: atom_id res chain seq x y z
N MET A 1 38.40 -34.82 15.06
CA MET A 1 37.43 -35.89 14.83
C MET A 1 36.38 -35.26 13.96
N GLU A 2 36.62 -35.31 12.67
CA GLU A 2 36.03 -36.10 11.58
C GLU A 2 34.55 -35.76 11.40
N SER A 3 34.26 -34.95 10.40
CA SER A 3 34.01 -35.32 8.99
C SER A 3 32.76 -36.19 8.79
N THR A 4 31.78 -35.67 8.13
CA THR A 4 31.17 -36.43 7.03
C THR A 4 30.40 -35.47 6.08
N ARG A 5 30.97 -35.30 4.90
CA ARG A 5 30.32 -34.79 3.68
C ARG A 5 29.37 -35.87 3.17
N ARG A 6 28.22 -35.45 2.65
CA ARG A 6 27.49 -36.26 1.66
C ARG A 6 27.01 -35.37 0.53
N ASP A 7 27.83 -35.43 -0.54
CA ASP A 7 27.40 -35.14 -1.91
C ASP A 7 26.37 -36.15 -2.34
N VAL A 8 25.28 -35.67 -2.96
CA VAL A 8 24.48 -36.48 -3.89
C VAL A 8 24.19 -35.62 -5.12
N LEU A 9 25.01 -35.83 -6.15
CA LEU A 9 24.68 -35.54 -7.55
C LEU A 9 23.68 -36.60 -8.02
N GLN A 10 22.61 -36.16 -8.69
CA GLN A 10 22.00 -36.97 -9.76
C GLN A 10 21.37 -36.08 -10.83
N THR A 11 22.04 -36.04 -11.93
CA THR A 11 21.63 -35.72 -13.29
C THR A 11 20.58 -36.71 -13.82
N THR A 12 19.54 -36.23 -14.50
CA THR A 12 18.98 -36.93 -15.66
C THR A 12 18.37 -35.96 -16.65
N ALA A 13 18.76 -36.20 -17.87
CA ALA A 13 18.45 -35.52 -19.11
C ALA A 13 17.19 -36.09 -19.81
N GLY A 14 16.68 -35.34 -20.79
CA GLY A 14 15.84 -35.84 -21.88
C GLY A 14 14.38 -35.43 -21.75
N ALA A 15 13.67 -34.91 -22.73
CA ALA A 15 13.75 -35.11 -24.16
C ALA A 15 13.05 -33.96 -24.90
N LEU A 16 13.57 -33.64 -26.08
CA LEU A 16 12.94 -32.85 -27.13
C LEU A 16 11.70 -33.53 -27.70
N VAL A 17 10.64 -32.75 -27.96
CA VAL A 17 9.67 -33.09 -29.02
C VAL A 17 9.38 -31.83 -29.83
N LEU A 18 9.83 -31.90 -31.07
CA LEU A 18 9.49 -31.03 -32.21
C LEU A 18 8.12 -31.45 -32.76
N GLY A 19 7.23 -30.49 -32.96
CA GLY A 19 6.00 -30.69 -33.73
C GLY A 19 5.72 -29.48 -34.60
N LEU A 20 5.96 -29.64 -35.90
CA LEU A 20 5.75 -28.70 -37.01
C LEU A 20 4.34 -28.82 -37.61
N ALA A 21 3.97 -27.78 -38.35
CA ALA A 21 2.92 -27.65 -39.37
C ALA A 21 1.55 -27.16 -38.83
N GLY A 22 0.89 -26.15 -39.40
CA GLY A 22 0.97 -25.49 -40.70
C GLY A 22 -0.44 -25.06 -41.13
N CYS A 23 -0.51 -24.08 -42.05
CA CYS A 23 -1.61 -23.64 -42.92
C CYS A 23 -2.33 -22.35 -42.49
N ILE A 24 -1.97 -21.18 -43.07
CA ILE A 24 -2.38 -20.56 -44.36
C ILE A 24 -3.92 -20.47 -44.54
N GLY A 25 -4.40 -19.23 -44.63
CA GLY A 25 -5.75 -18.91 -45.08
C GLY A 25 -6.13 -17.44 -44.93
N THR A 26 -5.75 -16.57 -45.86
CA THR A 26 -6.49 -15.37 -46.27
C THR A 26 -7.47 -15.76 -47.40
N PRO A 27 -8.58 -15.03 -47.67
CA PRO A 27 -8.54 -13.72 -48.30
C PRO A 27 -9.68 -12.73 -47.94
N VAL A 28 -9.34 -11.45 -48.06
CA VAL A 28 -9.98 -10.35 -48.84
C VAL A 28 -11.50 -10.36 -49.01
N GLY A 29 -12.13 -9.26 -48.61
CA GLY A 29 -13.46 -8.85 -49.04
C GLY A 29 -13.67 -7.37 -48.71
N ALA A 30 -13.48 -6.52 -49.72
CA ALA A 30 -13.84 -5.10 -49.73
C ALA A 30 -15.28 -4.93 -50.20
N SER A 31 -15.98 -3.93 -49.71
CA SER A 31 -17.08 -3.14 -50.33
C SER A 31 -17.55 -2.10 -49.35
N GLU A 32 -17.27 -0.88 -49.55
CA GLU A 32 -17.95 0.22 -50.32
C GLU A 32 -18.99 0.97 -49.47
N GLU A 33 -18.74 2.20 -49.45
CA GLU A 33 -19.37 3.43 -49.03
C GLU A 33 -20.91 3.47 -49.13
N THR A 34 -21.54 4.17 -48.19
CA THR A 34 -22.60 5.12 -48.54
C THR A 34 -22.70 6.24 -47.52
N THR A 35 -22.44 7.44 -47.95
CA THR A 35 -22.74 8.75 -47.36
C THR A 35 -24.24 8.96 -47.18
N THR A 36 -24.67 9.52 -46.06
CA THR A 36 -25.76 10.51 -46.06
C THR A 36 -25.66 11.40 -44.82
N SER A 37 -25.49 12.67 -45.07
CA SER A 37 -25.58 13.81 -44.16
C SER A 37 -27.03 14.09 -43.74
N HIS A 38 -27.23 14.37 -42.44
CA HIS A 38 -28.26 15.32 -42.04
C HIS A 38 -27.81 16.10 -40.81
N HIS A 39 -27.75 17.39 -40.98
CA HIS A 39 -27.77 18.41 -39.92
C HIS A 39 -29.03 18.24 -39.04
N ASP A 40 -28.91 18.38 -37.76
CA ASP A 40 -29.78 19.28 -37.02
C ASP A 40 -29.17 19.70 -35.68
N GLU A 41 -29.60 20.86 -35.26
CA GLU A 41 -29.01 21.78 -34.33
C GLU A 41 -29.30 21.47 -32.87
N GLY A 42 -28.38 21.94 -31.99
CA GLY A 42 -28.78 22.55 -30.72
C GLY A 42 -28.75 21.68 -29.48
N GLY A 43 -27.75 21.91 -28.67
CA GLY A 43 -27.71 21.43 -27.30
C GLY A 43 -26.32 21.71 -26.69
N GLU A 44 -26.06 22.96 -26.29
CA GLU A 44 -24.98 23.29 -25.40
C GLU A 44 -25.28 22.68 -24.02
N GLU A 45 -24.66 21.57 -23.73
CA GLU A 45 -24.49 21.09 -22.36
C GLU A 45 -23.12 21.55 -21.88
N PRO A 46 -23.01 22.17 -20.69
CA PRO A 46 -21.71 22.61 -20.18
C PRO A 46 -20.87 21.40 -19.88
N ALA A 47 -19.64 21.41 -20.39
CA ALA A 47 -18.60 20.49 -20.05
C ALA A 47 -18.45 20.43 -18.53
N GLY A 48 -19.04 19.41 -17.94
CA GLY A 48 -18.75 19.01 -16.58
C GLY A 48 -17.28 18.65 -16.53
N HIS A 49 -16.50 19.53 -15.92
CA HIS A 49 -15.19 19.18 -15.45
C HIS A 49 -15.38 17.97 -14.53
N GLY A 50 -15.05 16.78 -15.02
CA GLY A 50 -14.88 15.63 -14.20
C GLY A 50 -13.76 15.96 -13.20
N GLU A 51 -14.17 16.46 -12.05
CA GLU A 51 -13.35 16.43 -10.86
C GLU A 51 -13.05 14.95 -10.64
N GLY A 52 -11.83 14.56 -11.01
CA GLY A 52 -11.27 13.29 -10.60
C GLY A 52 -11.37 13.28 -9.08
N GLU A 53 -12.39 12.60 -8.59
CA GLU A 53 -12.50 12.27 -7.19
C GLU A 53 -11.26 11.48 -6.82
N HIS A 54 -10.23 12.20 -6.39
CA HIS A 54 -9.33 11.67 -5.40
C HIS A 54 -10.18 11.48 -4.15
N ALA A 55 -10.97 10.41 -4.14
CA ALA A 55 -11.54 9.88 -2.93
C ALA A 55 -10.35 9.45 -2.07
N HIS A 56 -9.75 10.42 -1.40
CA HIS A 56 -9.01 10.15 -0.20
C HIS A 56 -10.00 9.39 0.67
N ASP A 57 -9.77 8.09 0.79
CA ASP A 57 -10.55 7.22 1.64
C ASP A 57 -10.52 7.86 3.03
N ARG A 58 -11.55 8.66 3.35
CA ARG A 58 -11.63 9.39 4.61
C ARG A 58 -11.84 8.33 5.66
N VAL A 59 -10.72 7.99 6.31
CA VAL A 59 -10.74 7.11 7.46
C VAL A 59 -11.41 7.88 8.59
N SER A 60 -12.74 7.73 8.71
CA SER A 60 -13.58 8.50 9.64
C SER A 60 -13.80 7.79 10.97
N GLU A 61 -13.54 6.49 11.03
CA GLU A 61 -13.76 5.66 12.20
C GLU A 61 -12.89 4.40 12.18
N PRO A 62 -12.52 3.85 13.36
CA PRO A 62 -11.81 2.58 13.44
C PRO A 62 -12.73 1.42 13.02
N LYS A 63 -12.17 0.42 12.35
CA LYS A 63 -12.87 -0.82 11.97
C LYS A 63 -12.13 -2.05 12.51
N GLN A 64 -12.86 -3.16 12.66
CA GLN A 64 -12.27 -4.42 13.13
C GLN A 64 -11.28 -5.02 12.14
N SER A 65 -11.43 -4.73 10.84
CA SER A 65 -10.49 -5.16 9.83
C SER A 65 -10.36 -4.13 8.70
N ARG A 66 -9.17 -4.03 8.13
CA ARG A 66 -8.84 -3.17 7.00
C ARG A 66 -7.90 -3.90 6.04
N GLU A 67 -8.01 -3.58 4.76
CA GLU A 67 -7.06 -4.00 3.74
C GLU A 67 -6.21 -2.80 3.30
N VAL A 68 -4.93 -3.05 3.07
CA VAL A 68 -3.97 -2.10 2.50
C VAL A 68 -3.41 -2.72 1.23
N LEU A 69 -3.58 -2.04 0.10
CA LEU A 69 -3.00 -2.44 -1.17
C LEU A 69 -1.54 -2.00 -1.23
N VAL A 70 -0.68 -2.92 -1.66
CA VAL A 70 0.77 -2.71 -1.76
C VAL A 70 1.13 -2.65 -3.24
N ASN A 71 1.68 -1.53 -3.70
CA ASN A 71 1.66 -1.20 -5.11
C ASN A 71 2.93 -0.50 -5.59
N THR A 72 3.28 -0.76 -6.86
CA THR A 72 4.21 0.03 -7.66
C THR A 72 3.43 0.70 -8.78
N ALA A 73 3.26 2.03 -8.73
CA ALA A 73 2.57 2.77 -9.78
C ALA A 73 3.37 2.73 -11.09
N ARG A 74 2.72 2.36 -12.19
CA ARG A 74 3.38 2.24 -13.51
C ARG A 74 3.72 3.58 -14.14
N ASN A 75 3.14 4.67 -13.66
CA ASN A 75 3.38 6.02 -14.14
C ASN A 75 4.04 6.81 -13.01
N ALA A 76 5.36 6.69 -12.93
CA ALA A 76 6.18 7.22 -11.87
C ALA A 76 6.08 8.76 -11.75
N GLY A 77 5.24 9.22 -10.82
CA GLY A 77 5.46 10.43 -10.07
C GLY A 77 6.18 10.10 -8.76
N THR A 78 6.21 11.02 -7.82
CA THR A 78 6.85 10.85 -6.50
C THR A 78 6.28 9.71 -5.64
N ASP A 79 5.11 9.14 -6.01
CA ASP A 79 4.45 8.03 -5.33
C ASP A 79 4.52 6.72 -6.12
N ALA A 80 5.65 6.44 -6.78
CA ALA A 80 5.85 5.22 -7.56
C ALA A 80 5.66 3.95 -6.71
N TYR A 81 6.03 4.00 -5.43
CA TYR A 81 5.92 2.91 -4.47
C TYR A 81 5.04 3.36 -3.31
N HIS A 82 3.90 2.71 -3.07
CA HIS A 82 2.98 3.16 -2.04
C HIS A 82 2.12 2.06 -1.43
N PHE A 83 1.69 2.34 -0.21
CA PHE A 83 0.60 1.65 0.46
C PHE A 83 -0.70 2.45 0.27
N LYS A 84 -1.80 1.79 -0.04
CA LYS A 84 -3.11 2.44 -0.24
C LYS A 84 -4.20 1.76 0.60
N PRO A 85 -4.83 2.49 1.53
CA PRO A 85 -4.57 3.87 1.93
C PRO A 85 -3.22 4.06 2.63
N HIS A 86 -2.71 5.29 2.69
CA HIS A 86 -1.48 5.62 3.41
C HIS A 86 -1.65 5.56 4.93
N VAL A 87 -2.83 5.89 5.42
CA VAL A 87 -3.22 5.80 6.83
C VAL A 87 -4.42 4.88 6.95
N THR A 88 -4.34 3.92 7.85
CA THR A 88 -5.38 2.92 8.12
C THR A 88 -5.77 3.02 9.59
N TRP A 89 -7.07 2.90 9.90
CA TRP A 89 -7.57 2.99 11.26
C TRP A 89 -8.35 1.73 11.64
N VAL A 90 -7.87 1.03 12.69
CA VAL A 90 -8.51 -0.17 13.24
C VAL A 90 -8.84 -0.02 14.72
N SER A 91 -9.80 -0.80 15.20
CA SER A 91 -10.07 -0.95 16.63
C SER A 91 -8.92 -1.68 17.32
N VAL A 92 -8.80 -1.58 18.63
CA VAL A 92 -7.94 -2.46 19.43
C VAL A 92 -8.39 -3.92 19.21
N GLY A 93 -7.46 -4.83 18.98
CA GLY A 93 -7.72 -6.20 18.53
C GLY A 93 -8.09 -6.30 17.04
N GLY A 94 -7.99 -5.21 16.30
CA GLY A 94 -8.27 -5.17 14.87
C GLY A 94 -7.11 -5.66 14.02
N THR A 95 -7.44 -6.13 12.81
CA THR A 95 -6.47 -6.73 11.89
C THR A 95 -6.31 -5.87 10.64
N VAL A 96 -5.06 -5.64 10.22
CA VAL A 96 -4.72 -5.09 8.91
C VAL A 96 -4.16 -6.20 8.04
N THR A 97 -4.64 -6.28 6.81
CA THR A 97 -4.15 -7.20 5.78
C THR A 97 -3.51 -6.40 4.67
N TRP A 98 -2.23 -6.58 4.45
CA TRP A 98 -1.51 -6.05 3.28
C TRP A 98 -1.63 -7.04 2.14
N LYS A 99 -2.09 -6.58 0.99
CA LYS A 99 -2.27 -7.38 -0.23
C LYS A 99 -1.44 -6.81 -1.36
N LEU A 100 -0.56 -7.63 -1.91
CA LEU A 100 0.26 -7.23 -3.05
C LEU A 100 -0.57 -7.10 -4.33
N GLU A 101 -0.54 -5.92 -4.94
CA GLU A 101 -1.13 -5.69 -6.28
C GLU A 101 -0.08 -5.74 -7.39
N SER A 102 1.13 -5.24 -7.10
CA SER A 102 2.21 -5.25 -8.10
C SER A 102 3.56 -4.99 -7.45
N GLY A 103 4.63 -5.47 -8.08
CA GLY A 103 6.00 -5.25 -7.64
C GLY A 103 6.50 -6.30 -6.63
N THR A 104 7.51 -5.93 -5.87
CA THR A 104 8.09 -6.76 -4.80
C THR A 104 8.29 -5.87 -3.58
N HIS A 105 7.62 -6.17 -2.49
CA HIS A 105 7.51 -5.28 -1.35
C HIS A 105 7.56 -6.03 -0.02
N THR A 106 7.69 -5.27 1.07
CA THR A 106 7.46 -5.73 2.45
C THR A 106 6.53 -4.76 3.18
N ALA A 107 5.93 -5.21 4.28
CA ALA A 107 5.29 -4.35 5.28
C ALA A 107 5.97 -4.62 6.61
N THR A 108 6.82 -3.69 7.05
CA THR A 108 7.75 -3.88 8.17
C THR A 108 7.59 -2.75 9.18
N ALA A 109 7.41 -3.07 10.46
CA ALA A 109 7.29 -2.08 11.53
C ALA A 109 8.58 -1.29 11.73
N TYR A 110 8.48 0.01 11.99
CA TYR A 110 9.57 0.79 12.56
C TYR A 110 9.74 0.40 14.03
N HIS A 111 10.53 -0.63 14.26
CA HIS A 111 10.75 -1.21 15.58
C HIS A 111 12.22 -1.61 15.75
N PRO A 112 12.82 -1.48 16.95
CA PRO A 112 14.22 -1.84 17.19
C PRO A 112 14.59 -3.28 16.84
N GLU A 113 13.68 -4.24 16.96
CA GLU A 113 13.92 -5.63 16.55
C GLU A 113 14.02 -5.81 15.02
N ASN A 114 13.61 -4.81 14.26
CA ASN A 114 13.77 -4.72 12.81
C ASN A 114 14.99 -3.89 12.41
N ASP A 115 15.88 -3.54 13.37
CA ASP A 115 17.00 -2.62 13.22
C ASP A 115 16.61 -1.19 12.86
N GLU A 116 15.42 -0.76 13.33
CA GLU A 116 14.79 0.51 12.99
C GLU A 116 14.48 1.37 14.23
N PRO A 117 14.31 2.70 14.07
CA PRO A 117 13.85 3.54 15.17
C PRO A 117 12.50 3.11 15.72
N GLN A 118 12.26 3.38 17.01
CA GLN A 118 10.97 3.12 17.65
C GLN A 118 9.92 4.14 17.19
N LEU A 119 9.09 3.78 16.20
CA LEU A 119 7.96 4.57 15.74
C LEU A 119 6.64 3.79 15.83
N VAL A 120 6.56 2.93 16.82
CA VAL A 120 5.38 2.17 17.26
C VAL A 120 5.28 2.29 18.78
N PRO A 121 4.14 2.02 19.43
CA PRO A 121 4.00 2.08 20.89
C PRO A 121 5.02 1.19 21.60
N GLU A 122 5.47 1.60 22.77
CA GLU A 122 6.39 0.82 23.59
C GLU A 122 5.77 -0.50 24.02
N GLY A 123 6.60 -1.56 24.06
CA GLY A 123 6.18 -2.87 24.51
C GLY A 123 5.31 -3.66 23.52
N THR A 124 5.13 -3.15 22.31
CA THR A 124 4.50 -3.92 21.23
C THR A 124 5.52 -4.84 20.55
N GLU A 125 5.03 -5.93 19.96
CA GLU A 125 5.87 -6.82 19.17
C GLU A 125 6.18 -6.22 17.78
N ALA A 126 7.39 -6.49 17.29
CA ALA A 126 7.76 -6.16 15.92
C ALA A 126 7.03 -7.08 14.94
N TRP A 127 6.70 -6.54 13.76
CA TRP A 127 6.25 -7.37 12.64
C TRP A 127 7.05 -7.09 11.37
N ASP A 128 7.16 -8.10 10.53
CA ASP A 128 7.73 -8.03 9.18
C ASP A 128 7.00 -9.07 8.31
N SER A 129 6.43 -8.64 7.20
CA SER A 129 5.75 -9.56 6.28
C SER A 129 6.70 -10.52 5.57
N GLY A 130 8.00 -10.27 5.63
CA GLY A 130 8.91 -10.81 4.64
C GLY A 130 8.62 -10.22 3.24
N THR A 131 9.23 -10.80 2.22
CA THR A 131 9.07 -10.35 0.84
C THR A 131 7.77 -10.89 0.25
N LEU A 132 6.88 -10.00 -0.14
CA LEU A 132 5.69 -10.27 -0.95
C LEU A 132 6.08 -10.06 -2.41
N SER A 133 5.91 -11.06 -3.27
CA SER A 133 6.36 -11.05 -4.67
C SER A 133 5.35 -11.59 -5.67
N GLU A 134 4.30 -12.27 -5.23
CA GLU A 134 3.24 -12.79 -6.08
C GLU A 134 1.99 -11.91 -5.98
N GLU A 135 1.41 -11.50 -7.11
CA GLU A 135 0.17 -10.71 -7.12
C GLU A 135 -0.94 -11.43 -6.38
N GLY A 136 -1.59 -10.72 -5.46
CA GLY A 136 -2.60 -11.26 -4.57
C GLY A 136 -2.05 -11.89 -3.28
N GLU A 137 -0.74 -12.01 -3.13
CA GLU A 137 -0.11 -12.45 -1.88
C GLU A 137 -0.46 -11.52 -0.73
N THR A 138 -0.72 -12.06 0.45
CA THR A 138 -1.18 -11.30 1.60
C THR A 138 -0.36 -11.57 2.85
N TYR A 139 -0.25 -10.55 3.69
CA TYR A 139 0.24 -10.64 5.06
C TYR A 139 -0.77 -9.97 5.99
N SER A 140 -1.03 -10.52 7.16
CA SER A 140 -1.95 -9.95 8.15
C SER A 140 -1.29 -9.82 9.51
N HIS A 141 -1.57 -8.72 10.19
CA HIS A 141 -1.15 -8.48 11.57
C HIS A 141 -2.31 -7.94 12.40
N THR A 142 -2.45 -8.44 13.63
CA THR A 142 -3.48 -8.00 14.59
C THR A 142 -2.84 -7.08 15.63
N PHE A 143 -3.51 -5.98 15.92
CA PHE A 143 -3.02 -4.90 16.78
C PHE A 143 -3.77 -4.88 18.11
N ASP A 144 -3.14 -5.37 19.15
CA ASP A 144 -3.77 -5.50 20.49
C ASP A 144 -3.52 -4.30 21.41
N THR A 145 -2.62 -3.39 21.04
CA THR A 145 -2.28 -2.20 21.83
C THR A 145 -2.71 -0.93 21.11
N GLU A 146 -3.41 -0.05 21.79
CA GLU A 146 -3.78 1.26 21.29
C GLU A 146 -2.56 2.12 20.98
N GLY A 147 -2.60 2.83 19.82
CA GLY A 147 -1.52 3.74 19.45
C GLY A 147 -1.40 4.00 17.96
N VAL A 148 -0.31 4.68 17.59
CA VAL A 148 0.07 4.99 16.21
C VAL A 148 1.31 4.19 15.84
N TYR A 149 1.24 3.50 14.70
CA TYR A 149 2.26 2.60 14.22
C TYR A 149 2.71 3.01 12.83
N HIS A 150 3.97 3.45 12.69
CA HIS A 150 4.56 3.62 11.37
C HIS A 150 5.20 2.33 10.88
N TYR A 151 5.09 2.10 9.59
CA TYR A 151 5.70 0.97 8.90
C TYR A 151 6.21 1.38 7.52
N PHE A 152 7.07 0.57 6.93
CA PHE A 152 7.75 0.87 5.69
C PHE A 152 7.94 -0.39 4.83
N CYS A 153 8.35 -0.18 3.58
CA CYS A 153 8.81 -1.24 2.69
C CYS A 153 10.33 -1.23 2.66
N ARG A 154 11.00 -2.30 3.11
CA ARG A 154 12.48 -2.37 3.19
C ARG A 154 13.20 -1.93 1.92
N PRO A 155 12.92 -2.48 0.71
CA PRO A 155 13.62 -2.07 -0.50
C PRO A 155 13.27 -0.64 -0.98
N HIS A 156 12.13 -0.08 -0.56
CA HIS A 156 11.63 1.19 -1.09
C HIS A 156 11.49 2.30 -0.04
N GLU A 157 12.00 2.10 1.17
CA GLU A 157 11.98 3.11 2.22
C GLU A 157 12.60 4.43 1.76
N GLN A 158 13.76 4.37 1.13
CA GLN A 158 14.48 5.53 0.62
C GLN A 158 13.71 6.35 -0.43
N PHE A 159 12.66 5.80 -1.00
CA PHE A 159 11.75 6.46 -1.93
C PHE A 159 10.44 6.91 -1.27
N GLY A 160 10.37 6.86 0.06
CA GLY A 160 9.20 7.28 0.82
C GLY A 160 8.04 6.28 0.84
N MET A 161 8.29 4.98 0.61
CA MET A 161 7.24 3.96 0.75
C MET A 161 7.00 3.62 2.21
N LEU A 162 6.18 4.45 2.85
CA LEU A 162 5.79 4.36 4.24
C LEU A 162 4.26 4.40 4.37
N GLY A 163 3.76 3.81 5.47
CA GLY A 163 2.36 3.87 5.84
C GLY A 163 2.17 3.95 7.37
N THR A 164 0.93 4.14 7.78
CA THR A 164 0.57 4.27 9.20
C THR A 164 -0.68 3.50 9.53
N VAL A 165 -0.68 2.81 10.67
CA VAL A 165 -1.88 2.24 11.29
C VAL A 165 -2.17 3.04 12.56
N ILE A 166 -3.42 3.49 12.69
CA ILE A 166 -3.99 4.02 13.94
C ILE A 166 -4.77 2.88 14.58
N VAL A 167 -4.54 2.61 15.85
CA VAL A 167 -5.23 1.57 16.62
C VAL A 167 -5.98 2.22 17.77
N GLY A 168 -7.28 1.97 17.88
CA GLY A 168 -8.12 2.59 18.90
C GLY A 168 -8.33 4.09 18.70
N LYS A 169 -8.29 4.87 19.76
CA LYS A 169 -8.43 6.33 19.77
C LYS A 169 -7.33 6.99 20.61
N PRO A 170 -6.05 6.82 20.23
CA PRO A 170 -4.94 7.33 21.03
C PRO A 170 -4.90 8.86 21.03
N HIS A 171 -4.39 9.44 22.14
CA HIS A 171 -4.08 10.85 22.20
C HIS A 171 -2.85 11.15 21.32
N ALA A 172 -3.00 11.99 20.31
CA ALA A 172 -1.96 12.24 19.32
C ALA A 172 -0.65 12.77 19.93
N ASP A 173 -0.73 13.58 20.97
CA ASP A 173 0.44 14.20 21.62
C ASP A 173 1.25 13.24 22.50
N GLU A 174 0.70 12.07 22.80
CA GLU A 174 1.35 11.02 23.57
C GLU A 174 2.01 9.94 22.71
N GLN A 175 1.88 10.06 21.37
CA GLN A 175 2.37 9.02 20.47
C GLN A 175 3.83 9.23 20.08
N ILE A 176 4.70 8.26 20.38
CA ILE A 176 6.11 8.24 20.01
C ILE A 176 6.25 8.43 18.50
N ALA A 177 5.45 7.72 17.72
CA ALA A 177 5.44 7.81 16.26
C ALA A 177 5.26 9.23 15.73
N LEU A 178 4.45 10.06 16.40
CA LEU A 178 4.15 11.43 15.98
C LEU A 178 5.11 12.48 16.54
N GLY A 179 5.85 12.15 17.60
CA GLY A 179 6.80 13.04 18.27
C GLY A 179 8.26 12.84 17.86
N THR A 180 8.58 11.71 17.24
CA THR A 180 9.95 11.32 16.89
C THR A 180 10.20 11.44 15.40
N MET A 181 11.30 12.13 15.05
CA MET A 181 11.82 12.15 13.67
C MET A 181 13.21 11.50 13.67
N PRO A 182 13.39 10.36 13.00
CA PRO A 182 14.66 9.63 13.03
C PRO A 182 15.75 10.40 12.28
N GLU A 183 16.84 10.76 12.94
CA GLU A 183 17.89 11.64 12.40
C GLU A 183 18.65 11.03 11.19
N ASN A 184 18.78 9.70 11.15
CA ASN A 184 19.60 9.00 10.17
C ASN A 184 18.81 8.45 8.96
N LYS A 185 17.68 9.07 8.62
CA LYS A 185 16.85 8.67 7.48
C LYS A 185 16.93 9.69 6.34
N PRO A 186 16.71 9.26 5.07
CA PRO A 186 16.67 10.16 3.91
C PRO A 186 15.60 11.24 4.03
N GLU A 187 15.76 12.33 3.25
CA GLU A 187 14.82 13.45 3.21
C GLU A 187 13.41 13.00 2.75
N GLU A 188 13.33 12.06 1.83
CA GLU A 188 12.08 11.46 1.35
C GLU A 188 11.32 10.77 2.48
N VAL A 189 12.04 10.07 3.37
CA VAL A 189 11.44 9.43 4.56
C VAL A 189 10.91 10.49 5.53
N HIS A 190 11.70 11.53 5.80
CA HIS A 190 11.28 12.65 6.66
C HIS A 190 10.04 13.36 6.10
N GLY A 191 10.04 13.65 4.80
CA GLY A 191 8.90 14.27 4.12
C GLY A 191 7.63 13.42 4.22
N LYS A 192 7.77 12.12 3.99
CA LYS A 192 6.63 11.20 4.10
C LYS A 192 6.12 11.03 5.52
N LEU A 193 7.02 10.87 6.51
CA LEU A 193 6.63 10.81 7.93
C LEU A 193 5.88 12.08 8.36
N LYS A 194 6.37 13.25 7.96
CA LYS A 194 5.68 14.53 8.24
C LYS A 194 4.25 14.53 7.67
N THR A 195 4.08 14.14 6.41
CA THR A 195 2.77 14.04 5.77
C THR A 195 1.85 13.05 6.49
N LEU A 196 2.35 11.87 6.84
CA LEU A 196 1.59 10.86 7.58
C LEU A 196 1.18 11.38 8.96
N ASN A 197 2.08 12.05 9.68
CA ASN A 197 1.80 12.65 10.99
C ASN A 197 0.71 13.72 10.91
N GLU A 198 0.73 14.57 9.89
CA GLU A 198 -0.32 15.57 9.63
C GLU A 198 -1.68 14.90 9.37
N MET A 199 -1.71 13.84 8.56
CA MET A 199 -2.93 13.06 8.30
C MET A 199 -3.48 12.43 9.58
N VAL A 200 -2.62 11.78 10.38
CA VAL A 200 -3.02 11.15 11.65
C VAL A 200 -3.59 12.18 12.63
N ARG A 201 -2.90 13.32 12.81
CA ARG A 201 -3.39 14.40 13.70
C ARG A 201 -4.74 14.95 13.22
N SER A 202 -4.93 15.10 11.92
CA SER A 202 -6.22 15.51 11.35
C SER A 202 -7.33 14.50 11.61
N ILE A 203 -7.04 13.20 11.49
CA ILE A 203 -8.00 12.11 11.76
C ILE A 203 -8.37 12.09 13.24
N LEU A 204 -7.39 12.13 14.14
CA LEU A 204 -7.62 12.07 15.59
C LEU A 204 -8.20 13.37 16.15
N GLY A 205 -7.86 14.53 15.57
CA GLY A 205 -8.39 15.85 15.98
C GLY A 205 -9.80 16.15 15.47
N GLY A 206 -10.24 15.52 14.38
CA GLY A 206 -11.57 15.73 13.81
C GLY A 206 -12.73 15.11 14.60
N GLY A 207 -12.44 14.37 15.68
CA GLY A 207 -13.45 13.73 16.53
C GLY A 207 -13.95 14.57 17.72
N HIS A 208 -13.39 15.74 17.97
CA HIS A 208 -13.82 16.65 19.02
C HIS A 208 -14.83 17.69 18.49
N HIS A 209 -16.01 17.27 18.10
CA HIS A 209 -17.19 18.11 18.25
C HIS A 209 -17.62 17.94 19.70
N GLU A 210 -17.18 18.87 20.54
CA GLU A 210 -17.67 19.04 21.90
C GLU A 210 -19.20 19.22 21.80
N GLU A 211 -19.96 18.29 22.41
CA GLU A 211 -21.29 18.62 22.87
C GLU A 211 -21.12 19.66 24.00
N GLU A 212 -21.12 20.94 23.62
CA GLU A 212 -21.42 21.97 24.59
C GLU A 212 -22.87 21.75 25.03
N THR A 213 -23.04 21.05 26.15
CA THR A 213 -24.29 21.05 26.90
C THR A 213 -24.46 22.43 27.48
N GLU A 214 -25.28 23.25 26.81
CA GLU A 214 -25.88 24.43 27.43
C GLU A 214 -26.76 23.96 28.59
N THR A 215 -26.37 24.43 29.78
CA THR A 215 -27.19 24.35 31.00
C THR A 215 -28.00 25.62 31.16
#